data_e0321b29f8d4b2acb928d38bf2ccfb24
#
_entry.id   e0321b29f8d4b2acb928d38bf2ccfb24
#
_cell.length_a   1.000
_cell.length_b   1.000
_cell.length_c   1.000
_cell.angle_alpha   90.00
_cell.angle_beta   90.00
_cell.angle_gamma   90.00
#
_symmetry.space_group_name_H-M   'P 1'
#
loop_
_entity.id
_entity.type
_entity.pdbx_description
1 polymer ?
#
loop_
_entity_poly.entity_id
_entity_poly.type
_entity_poly.pdbx_seq_one_letter_code
_entity_poly.pdbx_strand_id
1 'polypeptide(L)'
;MALPLLAGAQTTAPMGIFVSQNQGTVDWPTVREQNDLEFVYIMTTTGATISDQRCLTNIVQAQKVGLPLGCVHRYDRHFSAQGQFDNFKATVKGYHMDLAPAVYVVPDNPYDLNIKRLDMLLQMMEKEYGVKPLIMTSQEAYLKYFSLERYGAYHVIIVSNGLKFPSTRYTFWQYTDKEKVAGIVEYVPGLKLHLTYKLADVKIKN
;
A
#
# COMPACT_ATOMS: atom_id res chain seq x y z
N MET A 1 27.67 -29.94 26.13
CA MET A 1 27.71 -29.09 24.95
C MET A 1 26.29 -28.97 24.42
N ALA A 2 25.64 -27.83 24.64
CA ALA A 2 24.30 -27.60 24.15
C ALA A 2 24.43 -26.94 22.77
N LEU A 3 23.83 -27.53 21.72
CA LEU A 3 23.69 -26.93 20.42
C LEU A 3 22.78 -25.70 20.53
N PRO A 4 23.12 -24.57 19.85
CA PRO A 4 22.19 -23.44 19.76
C PRO A 4 20.99 -23.85 18.92
N LEU A 5 19.78 -23.64 19.46
CA LEU A 5 18.55 -23.66 18.67
C LEU A 5 18.70 -22.61 17.57
N LEU A 6 18.74 -23.08 16.34
CA LEU A 6 18.55 -22.23 15.15
C LEU A 6 17.16 -21.60 15.27
N ALA A 7 17.11 -20.29 15.41
CA ALA A 7 15.88 -19.53 15.32
C ALA A 7 15.20 -19.91 13.99
N GLY A 8 14.03 -20.53 14.07
CA GLY A 8 13.28 -20.99 12.92
C GLY A 8 13.04 -19.84 11.97
N ALA A 9 13.44 -20.00 10.72
CA ALA A 9 13.08 -19.08 9.64
C ALA A 9 11.55 -18.94 9.64
N GLN A 10 11.06 -17.72 9.67
CA GLN A 10 9.63 -17.41 9.54
C GLN A 10 9.10 -18.08 8.26
N THR A 11 8.30 -19.12 8.42
CA THR A 11 7.77 -19.92 7.30
C THR A 11 6.52 -19.30 6.69
N THR A 12 5.98 -18.23 7.28
CA THR A 12 4.79 -17.50 6.81
C THR A 12 5.15 -16.14 6.30
N ALA A 13 4.54 -15.75 5.18
CA ALA A 13 4.70 -14.42 4.61
C ALA A 13 4.15 -13.35 5.57
N PRO A 14 4.87 -12.22 5.80
CA PRO A 14 4.35 -11.11 6.57
C PRO A 14 2.99 -10.65 6.07
N MET A 15 2.05 -10.49 6.98
CA MET A 15 0.67 -10.10 6.67
C MET A 15 0.41 -8.66 7.07
N GLY A 16 -0.44 -8.00 6.27
CA GLY A 16 -0.92 -6.66 6.53
C GLY A 16 -2.33 -6.48 5.98
N ILE A 17 -2.85 -5.29 6.13
CA ILE A 17 -4.19 -4.90 5.67
C ILE A 17 -4.16 -3.57 4.91
N PHE A 18 -5.20 -3.34 4.11
CA PHE A 18 -5.44 -2.06 3.45
C PHE A 18 -6.74 -1.46 3.99
N VAL A 19 -6.62 -0.32 4.69
CA VAL A 19 -7.74 0.34 5.38
C VAL A 19 -8.14 1.63 4.69
N SER A 20 -9.44 1.90 4.63
CA SER A 20 -10.04 3.12 4.12
C SER A 20 -11.22 3.55 5.01
N GLN A 21 -11.90 4.62 4.65
CA GLN A 21 -13.16 5.01 5.31
C GLN A 21 -14.24 3.93 5.28
N ASN A 22 -14.16 2.97 4.34
CA ASN A 22 -15.13 1.90 4.20
C ASN A 22 -15.13 0.93 5.40
N GLN A 23 -14.04 0.86 6.15
CA GLN A 23 -13.93 0.05 7.37
C GLN A 23 -14.56 0.73 8.59
N GLY A 24 -15.05 1.96 8.43
CA GLY A 24 -15.67 2.69 9.55
C GLY A 24 -14.69 3.01 10.68
N THR A 25 -15.12 2.83 11.91
CA THR A 25 -14.26 3.01 13.08
C THR A 25 -13.45 1.74 13.33
N VAL A 26 -12.12 1.90 13.47
CA VAL A 26 -11.18 0.84 13.73
C VAL A 26 -10.69 0.93 15.17
N ASP A 27 -10.80 -0.16 15.92
CA ASP A 27 -10.18 -0.32 17.23
C ASP A 27 -8.73 -0.80 17.07
N TRP A 28 -7.82 0.15 16.88
CA TRP A 28 -6.41 -0.12 16.61
C TRP A 28 -5.68 -0.86 17.72
N PRO A 29 -5.93 -0.61 19.03
CA PRO A 29 -5.42 -1.47 20.10
C PRO A 29 -5.77 -2.94 19.88
N THR A 30 -7.04 -3.25 19.67
CA THR A 30 -7.49 -4.63 19.38
C THR A 30 -6.88 -5.17 18.08
N VAL A 31 -6.78 -4.35 17.02
CA VAL A 31 -6.10 -4.75 15.78
C VAL A 31 -4.66 -5.20 16.07
N ARG A 32 -3.93 -4.45 16.88
CA ARG A 32 -2.53 -4.74 17.18
C ARG A 32 -2.34 -5.95 18.09
N GLU A 33 -3.21 -6.10 19.08
CA GLU A 33 -3.06 -7.13 20.12
C GLU A 33 -3.59 -8.51 19.73
N GLN A 34 -4.65 -8.54 18.90
CA GLN A 34 -5.37 -9.79 18.60
C GLN A 34 -5.11 -10.34 17.19
N ASN A 35 -4.30 -9.66 16.39
CA ASN A 35 -3.99 -10.11 15.04
C ASN A 35 -2.48 -10.08 14.80
N ASP A 36 -1.99 -11.05 14.05
CA ASP A 36 -0.57 -11.16 13.64
C ASP A 36 -0.31 -10.29 12.39
N LEU A 37 -0.51 -8.96 12.55
CA LEU A 37 -0.30 -8.00 11.48
C LEU A 37 1.02 -7.26 11.65
N GLU A 38 1.80 -7.18 10.57
CA GLU A 38 3.11 -6.56 10.56
C GLU A 38 3.11 -5.15 9.92
N PHE A 39 2.07 -4.81 9.14
CA PHE A 39 1.97 -3.51 8.46
C PHE A 39 0.54 -3.17 8.06
N VAL A 40 0.33 -1.89 7.74
CA VAL A 40 -0.93 -1.40 7.15
C VAL A 40 -0.65 -0.41 6.03
N TYR A 41 -1.44 -0.49 4.97
CA TYR A 41 -1.60 0.60 4.01
C TYR A 41 -2.94 1.31 4.26
N ILE A 42 -2.92 2.64 4.25
CA ILE A 42 -4.10 3.47 4.54
C ILE A 42 -4.44 4.32 3.31
N MET A 43 -5.67 4.18 2.79
CA MET A 43 -6.18 5.08 1.76
C MET A 43 -6.18 6.51 2.30
N THR A 44 -5.62 7.42 1.51
CA THR A 44 -5.42 8.80 1.95
C THR A 44 -6.14 9.78 1.05
N THR A 45 -5.89 9.70 -0.26
CA THR A 45 -6.44 10.66 -1.23
C THR A 45 -6.83 10.01 -2.55
N THR A 46 -7.74 10.66 -3.28
CA THR A 46 -8.12 10.31 -4.66
C THR A 46 -8.10 11.57 -5.51
N GLY A 47 -7.43 11.53 -6.66
CA GLY A 47 -7.33 12.68 -7.56
C GLY A 47 -6.78 13.92 -6.86
N ALA A 48 -7.16 15.10 -7.34
CA ALA A 48 -6.62 16.36 -6.83
C ALA A 48 -7.40 16.97 -5.66
N THR A 49 -8.57 16.41 -5.28
CA THR A 49 -9.51 17.13 -4.39
C THR A 49 -10.15 16.28 -3.29
N ILE A 50 -10.03 14.95 -3.40
CA ILE A 50 -10.71 14.06 -2.44
C ILE A 50 -9.69 13.53 -1.44
N SER A 51 -10.03 13.64 -0.14
CA SER A 51 -9.33 12.96 0.95
C SER A 51 -10.25 11.94 1.60
N ASP A 52 -9.72 10.79 1.98
CA ASP A 52 -10.45 9.79 2.75
C ASP A 52 -10.79 10.38 4.13
N GLN A 53 -12.06 10.32 4.53
CA GLN A 53 -12.57 10.99 5.72
C GLN A 53 -11.97 10.44 7.03
N ARG A 54 -11.43 9.24 7.02
CA ARG A 54 -10.84 8.59 8.18
C ARG A 54 -9.34 8.46 8.14
N CYS A 55 -8.69 8.91 7.05
CA CYS A 55 -7.26 8.69 6.84
C CYS A 55 -6.42 9.22 8.02
N LEU A 56 -6.65 10.45 8.46
CA LEU A 56 -5.84 11.05 9.53
C LEU A 56 -6.04 10.34 10.86
N THR A 57 -7.28 9.99 11.19
CA THR A 57 -7.57 9.19 12.39
C THR A 57 -6.86 7.84 12.33
N ASN A 58 -6.95 7.15 11.20
CA ASN A 58 -6.32 5.85 11.02
C ASN A 58 -4.79 5.95 11.10
N ILE A 59 -4.17 6.96 10.46
CA ILE A 59 -2.72 7.21 10.53
C ILE A 59 -2.28 7.38 11.99
N VAL A 60 -2.91 8.31 12.70
CA VAL A 60 -2.54 8.63 14.09
C VAL A 60 -2.71 7.42 15.02
N GLN A 61 -3.79 6.67 14.86
CA GLN A 61 -4.05 5.53 15.74
C GLN A 61 -3.16 4.32 15.41
N ALA A 62 -2.88 4.05 14.12
CA ALA A 62 -1.93 3.01 13.72
C ALA A 62 -0.52 3.31 14.25
N GLN A 63 -0.08 4.57 14.18
CA GLN A 63 1.20 5.01 14.76
C GLN A 63 1.26 4.79 16.27
N LYS A 64 0.20 5.12 17.00
CA LYS A 64 0.13 4.97 18.47
C LYS A 64 0.32 3.52 18.91
N VAL A 65 -0.16 2.56 18.14
CA VAL A 65 0.00 1.13 18.44
C VAL A 65 1.27 0.52 17.83
N GLY A 66 2.12 1.34 17.19
CA GLY A 66 3.39 0.92 16.62
C GLY A 66 3.26 -0.02 15.41
N LEU A 67 2.17 0.10 14.64
CA LEU A 67 2.01 -0.66 13.42
C LEU A 67 2.61 0.12 12.22
N PRO A 68 3.67 -0.40 11.57
CA PRO A 68 4.26 0.24 10.41
C PRO A 68 3.23 0.55 9.33
N LEU A 69 3.22 1.79 8.83
CA LEU A 69 2.20 2.23 7.89
C LEU A 69 2.76 2.87 6.62
N GLY A 70 2.02 2.72 5.52
CA GLY A 70 2.16 3.47 4.27
C GLY A 70 0.84 4.11 3.86
N CYS A 71 0.92 5.24 3.16
CA CYS A 71 -0.25 5.97 2.65
C CYS A 71 -0.48 5.68 1.17
N VAL A 72 -1.76 5.61 0.78
CA VAL A 72 -2.16 5.29 -0.60
C VAL A 72 -2.87 6.47 -1.23
N HIS A 73 -2.39 6.86 -2.42
CA HIS A 73 -3.05 7.81 -3.30
C HIS A 73 -3.71 7.06 -4.46
N ARG A 74 -5.02 7.24 -4.69
CA ARG A 74 -5.69 6.73 -5.87
C ARG A 74 -5.52 7.71 -7.02
N TYR A 75 -4.82 7.26 -8.06
CA TYR A 75 -4.60 8.04 -9.27
C TYR A 75 -5.90 8.24 -10.04
N ASP A 76 -6.12 9.49 -10.49
CA ASP A 76 -7.20 9.86 -11.37
C ASP A 76 -6.65 10.58 -12.60
N ARG A 77 -6.84 9.98 -13.78
CA ARG A 77 -6.32 10.49 -15.06
C ARG A 77 -6.86 11.86 -15.47
N HIS A 78 -7.97 12.32 -14.90
CA HIS A 78 -8.59 13.59 -15.23
C HIS A 78 -7.90 14.80 -14.60
N PHE A 79 -7.13 14.58 -13.53
CA PHE A 79 -6.40 15.64 -12.82
C PHE A 79 -4.92 15.70 -13.21
N SER A 80 -4.31 16.88 -13.09
CA SER A 80 -2.87 17.05 -13.29
C SER A 80 -2.05 16.25 -12.29
N ALA A 81 -0.82 15.88 -12.62
CA ALA A 81 0.11 15.24 -11.68
C ALA A 81 0.38 16.16 -10.48
N GLN A 82 0.57 17.47 -10.73
CA GLN A 82 0.80 18.46 -9.68
C GLN A 82 -0.36 18.52 -8.70
N GLY A 83 -1.61 18.66 -9.17
CA GLY A 83 -2.77 18.75 -8.30
C GLY A 83 -2.97 17.49 -7.44
N GLN A 84 -2.71 16.30 -8.01
CA GLN A 84 -2.77 15.03 -7.27
C GLN A 84 -1.66 14.94 -6.22
N PHE A 85 -0.45 15.32 -6.58
CA PHE A 85 0.68 15.36 -5.66
C PHE A 85 0.42 16.34 -4.50
N ASP A 86 -0.06 17.54 -4.79
CA ASP A 86 -0.34 18.58 -3.79
C ASP A 86 -1.43 18.11 -2.81
N ASN A 87 -2.49 17.47 -3.31
CA ASN A 87 -3.54 16.89 -2.47
C ASN A 87 -2.97 15.84 -1.52
N PHE A 88 -2.18 14.89 -2.04
CA PHE A 88 -1.56 13.86 -1.21
C PHE A 88 -0.61 14.46 -0.18
N LYS A 89 0.34 15.30 -0.62
CA LYS A 89 1.34 15.93 0.23
C LYS A 89 0.69 16.78 1.35
N ALA A 90 -0.31 17.57 1.01
CA ALA A 90 -1.03 18.40 1.98
C ALA A 90 -1.75 17.55 3.04
N THR A 91 -2.37 16.43 2.62
CA THR A 91 -3.12 15.54 3.51
C THR A 91 -2.21 14.81 4.49
N VAL A 92 -1.03 14.34 4.06
CA VAL A 92 -0.11 13.60 4.94
C VAL A 92 0.93 14.50 5.64
N LYS A 93 0.85 15.81 5.44
CA LYS A 93 1.81 16.76 6.01
C LYS A 93 1.86 16.67 7.54
N GLY A 94 3.06 16.45 8.07
CA GLY A 94 3.29 16.36 9.52
C GLY A 94 3.02 14.96 10.11
N TYR A 95 2.63 14.00 9.29
CA TYR A 95 2.51 12.59 9.71
C TYR A 95 3.68 11.77 9.19
N HIS A 96 4.16 10.87 10.02
CA HIS A 96 5.23 9.94 9.64
C HIS A 96 4.65 8.76 8.87
N MET A 97 5.36 8.35 7.82
CA MET A 97 5.13 7.09 7.11
C MET A 97 6.38 6.23 7.25
N ASP A 98 6.21 4.98 7.66
CA ASP A 98 7.30 4.01 7.74
C ASP A 98 7.61 3.40 6.37
N LEU A 99 6.56 3.18 5.59
CA LEU A 99 6.61 2.52 4.29
C LEU A 99 6.46 3.53 3.16
N ALA A 100 7.10 3.25 2.04
CA ALA A 100 6.95 4.03 0.83
C ALA A 100 5.47 4.22 0.46
N PRO A 101 5.05 5.43 0.04
CA PRO A 101 3.67 5.64 -0.39
C PRO A 101 3.33 4.75 -1.57
N ALA A 102 2.06 4.45 -1.75
CA ALA A 102 1.58 3.70 -2.91
C ALA A 102 0.66 4.55 -3.78
N VAL A 103 0.79 4.38 -5.09
CA VAL A 103 -0.12 4.97 -6.08
C VAL A 103 -1.04 3.86 -6.60
N TYR A 104 -2.32 3.94 -6.24
CA TYR A 104 -3.32 2.97 -6.67
C TYR A 104 -3.90 3.37 -8.03
N VAL A 105 -3.57 2.57 -9.03
CA VAL A 105 -3.95 2.78 -10.42
C VAL A 105 -5.03 1.77 -10.79
N VAL A 106 -6.26 2.25 -10.96
CA VAL A 106 -7.41 1.47 -11.44
C VAL A 106 -7.77 2.01 -12.81
N PRO A 107 -7.44 1.32 -13.90
CA PRO A 107 -7.83 1.76 -15.23
C PRO A 107 -9.34 1.56 -15.41
N ASP A 108 -10.10 2.64 -15.39
CA ASP A 108 -11.53 2.62 -15.73
C ASP A 108 -11.74 2.31 -17.22
N ASN A 109 -10.77 2.71 -18.04
CA ASN A 109 -10.68 2.38 -19.45
C ASN A 109 -9.25 1.88 -19.75
N PRO A 110 -9.07 0.64 -20.22
CA PRO A 110 -7.76 0.09 -20.50
C PRO A 110 -6.98 0.82 -21.63
N TYR A 111 -7.58 1.79 -22.31
CA TYR A 111 -6.94 2.51 -23.41
C TYR A 111 -6.48 3.94 -23.04
N ASP A 112 -6.83 4.45 -21.86
CA ASP A 112 -6.56 5.84 -21.48
C ASP A 112 -6.10 6.02 -20.04
N LEU A 113 -4.92 5.50 -19.71
CA LEU A 113 -4.31 5.70 -18.39
C LEU A 113 -3.61 7.05 -18.23
N ASN A 114 -3.35 7.78 -19.30
CA ASN A 114 -2.48 8.96 -19.30
C ASN A 114 -1.13 8.71 -18.61
N ILE A 115 -0.39 7.77 -19.15
CA ILE A 115 0.89 7.30 -18.61
C ILE A 115 1.88 8.42 -18.31
N LYS A 116 1.99 9.44 -19.19
CA LYS A 116 2.91 10.57 -18.97
C LYS A 116 2.59 11.30 -17.67
N ARG A 117 1.32 11.52 -17.39
CA ARG A 117 0.88 12.18 -16.14
C ARG A 117 1.13 11.32 -14.92
N LEU A 118 0.90 10.01 -15.03
CA LEU A 118 1.23 9.08 -13.97
C LEU A 118 2.73 9.06 -13.69
N ASP A 119 3.58 8.97 -14.72
CA ASP A 119 5.04 9.00 -14.57
C ASP A 119 5.50 10.28 -13.85
N MET A 120 4.92 11.44 -14.20
CA MET A 120 5.20 12.68 -13.48
C MET A 120 4.82 12.62 -12.01
N LEU A 121 3.65 12.07 -11.68
CA LEU A 121 3.21 11.92 -10.28
C LEU A 121 4.17 10.99 -9.50
N LEU A 122 4.55 9.85 -10.08
CA LEU A 122 5.49 8.91 -9.46
C LEU A 122 6.85 9.57 -9.19
N GLN A 123 7.37 10.34 -10.16
CA GLN A 123 8.63 11.08 -10.01
C GLN A 123 8.55 12.17 -8.92
N MET A 124 7.43 12.90 -8.83
CA MET A 124 7.22 13.91 -7.79
C MET A 124 7.19 13.27 -6.39
N MET A 125 6.51 12.13 -6.25
CA MET A 125 6.49 11.38 -4.99
C MET A 125 7.88 10.82 -4.64
N GLU A 126 8.61 10.25 -5.61
CA GLU A 126 9.97 9.77 -5.39
C GLU A 126 10.90 10.89 -4.89
N LYS A 127 10.83 12.06 -5.52
CA LYS A 127 11.62 13.24 -5.14
C LYS A 127 11.29 13.73 -3.72
N GLU A 128 10.02 13.73 -3.34
CA GLU A 128 9.57 14.23 -2.03
C GLU A 128 9.93 13.26 -0.89
N TYR A 129 9.70 11.97 -1.10
CA TYR A 129 9.85 10.96 -0.03
C TYR A 129 11.19 10.21 -0.06
N GLY A 130 12.06 10.49 -1.05
CA GLY A 130 13.37 9.85 -1.19
C GLY A 130 13.33 8.36 -1.51
N VAL A 131 12.17 7.84 -1.86
CA VAL A 131 11.93 6.42 -2.20
C VAL A 131 10.90 6.34 -3.33
N LYS A 132 11.08 5.37 -4.23
CA LYS A 132 10.06 5.11 -5.27
C LYS A 132 8.75 4.70 -4.62
N PRO A 133 7.62 5.36 -4.98
CA PRO A 133 6.32 4.90 -4.52
C PRO A 133 6.03 3.51 -5.08
N LEU A 134 5.21 2.72 -4.38
CA LEU A 134 4.70 1.47 -4.91
C LEU A 134 3.62 1.74 -5.96
N ILE A 135 3.54 0.87 -6.95
CA ILE A 135 2.41 0.84 -7.89
C ILE A 135 1.43 -0.22 -7.41
N MET A 136 0.22 0.18 -7.04
CA MET A 136 -0.87 -0.72 -6.67
C MET A 136 -1.83 -0.84 -7.84
N THR A 137 -2.07 -2.06 -8.35
CA THR A 137 -2.91 -2.25 -9.55
C THR A 137 -3.35 -3.71 -9.71
N SER A 138 -4.29 -3.97 -10.62
CA SER A 138 -4.65 -5.34 -10.98
C SER A 138 -3.54 -6.04 -11.77
N GLN A 139 -3.55 -7.38 -11.79
CA GLN A 139 -2.61 -8.16 -12.57
C GLN A 139 -2.71 -7.85 -14.07
N GLU A 140 -3.92 -7.66 -14.58
CA GLU A 140 -4.15 -7.31 -15.99
C GLU A 140 -3.54 -5.96 -16.34
N ALA A 141 -3.79 -4.93 -15.51
CA ALA A 141 -3.22 -3.60 -15.72
C ALA A 141 -1.69 -3.61 -15.55
N TYR A 142 -1.15 -4.41 -14.62
CA TYR A 142 0.29 -4.59 -14.50
C TYR A 142 0.91 -5.13 -15.79
N LEU A 143 0.38 -6.23 -16.34
CA LEU A 143 0.88 -6.82 -17.58
C LEU A 143 0.83 -5.84 -18.75
N LYS A 144 -0.23 -5.05 -18.82
CA LYS A 144 -0.45 -4.13 -19.93
C LYS A 144 0.42 -2.86 -19.86
N TYR A 145 0.63 -2.30 -18.65
CA TYR A 145 1.22 -0.96 -18.51
C TYR A 145 2.53 -0.95 -17.73
N PHE A 146 2.73 -1.85 -16.78
CA PHE A 146 3.82 -1.78 -15.79
C PHE A 146 4.84 -2.92 -15.86
N SER A 147 4.67 -3.86 -16.78
CA SER A 147 5.66 -4.93 -17.05
C SER A 147 6.90 -4.44 -17.81
N LEU A 148 6.90 -3.18 -18.25
CA LEU A 148 7.99 -2.57 -19.01
C LEU A 148 9.21 -2.31 -18.12
N GLU A 149 10.42 -2.36 -18.71
CA GLU A 149 11.70 -2.17 -18.04
C GLU A 149 11.75 -0.88 -17.18
N ARG A 150 11.19 0.22 -17.66
CA ARG A 150 11.17 1.50 -16.93
C ARG A 150 10.49 1.44 -15.56
N TYR A 151 9.60 0.47 -15.34
CA TYR A 151 8.97 0.21 -14.05
C TYR A 151 9.65 -0.91 -13.25
N GLY A 152 10.74 -1.48 -13.77
CA GLY A 152 11.47 -2.58 -13.14
C GLY A 152 11.94 -2.30 -11.72
N ALA A 153 12.26 -1.05 -11.42
CA ALA A 153 12.73 -0.61 -10.10
C ALA A 153 11.59 -0.26 -9.11
N TYR A 154 10.32 -0.28 -9.55
CA TYR A 154 9.19 -0.01 -8.65
C TYR A 154 8.75 -1.29 -7.94
N HIS A 155 8.46 -1.20 -6.65
CA HIS A 155 7.72 -2.22 -5.93
C HIS A 155 6.25 -2.20 -6.33
N VAL A 156 5.59 -3.36 -6.30
CA VAL A 156 4.23 -3.50 -6.83
C VAL A 156 3.34 -4.20 -5.82
N ILE A 157 2.14 -3.67 -5.63
CA ILE A 157 1.03 -4.32 -4.94
C ILE A 157 0.07 -4.83 -6.00
N ILE A 158 -0.02 -6.14 -6.19
CA ILE A 158 -1.01 -6.72 -7.12
C ILE A 158 -2.33 -6.95 -6.38
N VAL A 159 -3.38 -6.32 -6.91
CA VAL A 159 -4.77 -6.52 -6.45
C VAL A 159 -5.38 -7.65 -7.25
N SER A 160 -5.53 -8.81 -6.63
CA SER A 160 -6.23 -9.94 -7.25
C SER A 160 -6.86 -10.80 -6.16
N ASN A 161 -8.17 -10.73 -6.04
CA ASN A 161 -8.91 -11.52 -5.06
C ASN A 161 -8.99 -12.98 -5.54
N GLY A 162 -8.25 -13.87 -4.89
CA GLY A 162 -8.28 -15.28 -5.29
C GLY A 162 -7.30 -16.16 -4.52
N LEU A 163 -7.47 -17.46 -4.69
CA LEU A 163 -6.65 -18.49 -4.03
C LEU A 163 -5.30 -18.75 -4.73
N LYS A 164 -5.11 -18.19 -5.91
CA LYS A 164 -3.88 -18.40 -6.69
C LYS A 164 -2.99 -17.17 -6.60
N PHE A 165 -1.70 -17.41 -6.35
CA PHE A 165 -0.69 -16.37 -6.41
C PHE A 165 -0.70 -15.67 -7.77
N PRO A 166 -0.43 -14.35 -7.81
CA PRO A 166 -0.22 -13.65 -9.06
C PRO A 166 0.86 -14.33 -9.92
N SER A 167 0.61 -14.43 -11.22
CA SER A 167 1.59 -14.96 -12.19
C SER A 167 2.62 -13.93 -12.64
N THR A 168 2.58 -12.72 -12.06
CA THR A 168 3.46 -11.60 -12.36
C THR A 168 4.38 -11.31 -11.18
N ARG A 169 5.41 -10.48 -11.41
CA ARG A 169 6.22 -9.94 -10.31
C ARG A 169 5.36 -9.08 -9.40
N TYR A 170 5.47 -9.29 -8.09
CA TYR A 170 4.85 -8.45 -7.07
C TYR A 170 5.71 -8.38 -5.81
N THR A 171 5.55 -7.33 -5.04
CA THR A 171 6.13 -7.18 -3.70
C THR A 171 5.07 -7.52 -2.65
N PHE A 172 3.86 -6.98 -2.84
CA PHE A 172 2.70 -7.33 -2.03
C PHE A 172 1.58 -7.86 -2.92
N TRP A 173 0.79 -8.75 -2.36
CA TRP A 173 -0.40 -9.29 -2.97
C TRP A 173 -1.62 -9.02 -2.09
N GLN A 174 -2.60 -8.28 -2.63
CA GLN A 174 -3.92 -8.24 -2.04
C GLN A 174 -4.64 -9.53 -2.44
N TYR A 175 -4.68 -10.49 -1.54
CA TYR A 175 -5.19 -11.84 -1.80
C TYR A 175 -6.70 -11.97 -1.56
N THR A 176 -7.28 -11.03 -0.83
CA THR A 176 -8.72 -11.00 -0.51
C THR A 176 -9.16 -9.56 -0.25
N ASP A 177 -10.44 -9.29 -0.45
CA ASP A 177 -11.14 -8.09 0.01
C ASP A 177 -12.04 -8.37 1.24
N LYS A 178 -11.99 -9.59 1.77
CA LYS A 178 -12.90 -10.12 2.80
C LYS A 178 -12.17 -10.71 3.99
N GLU A 179 -11.04 -10.14 4.38
CA GLU A 179 -10.37 -10.55 5.62
C GLU A 179 -11.19 -10.10 6.83
N LYS A 180 -11.23 -10.94 7.85
CA LYS A 180 -11.80 -10.58 9.16
C LYS A 180 -10.67 -10.31 10.13
N VAL A 181 -10.63 -9.10 10.67
CA VAL A 181 -9.62 -8.63 11.59
C VAL A 181 -10.30 -8.19 12.87
N ALA A 182 -9.88 -8.74 14.01
CA ALA A 182 -10.38 -8.30 15.30
C ALA A 182 -10.11 -6.79 15.47
N GLY A 183 -11.10 -6.04 15.93
CA GLY A 183 -11.04 -4.57 15.99
C GLY A 183 -11.58 -3.84 14.75
N ILE A 184 -11.99 -4.58 13.69
CA ILE A 184 -12.63 -4.02 12.50
C ILE A 184 -13.95 -4.77 12.26
N VAL A 185 -15.06 -4.03 12.20
CA VAL A 185 -16.39 -4.62 12.02
C VAL A 185 -16.58 -5.10 10.58
N GLU A 186 -16.20 -4.26 9.63
CA GLU A 186 -16.34 -4.53 8.21
C GLU A 186 -15.21 -5.45 7.71
N TYR A 187 -15.43 -6.08 6.58
CA TYR A 187 -14.35 -6.79 5.87
C TYR A 187 -13.27 -5.81 5.43
N VAL A 188 -12.03 -6.27 5.46
CA VAL A 188 -10.87 -5.49 5.08
C VAL A 188 -10.03 -6.25 4.04
N PRO A 189 -9.46 -5.56 3.02
CA PRO A 189 -8.51 -6.19 2.13
C PRO A 189 -7.25 -6.66 2.87
N GLY A 190 -6.94 -7.96 2.72
CA GLY A 190 -5.74 -8.59 3.26
C GLY A 190 -4.57 -8.51 2.29
N LEU A 191 -3.39 -8.17 2.80
CA LEU A 191 -2.14 -8.07 2.05
C LEU A 191 -1.14 -9.10 2.54
N LYS A 192 -0.37 -9.69 1.61
CA LYS A 192 0.78 -10.56 1.92
C LYS A 192 2.03 -10.04 1.24
N LEU A 193 3.12 -9.94 1.99
CA LEU A 193 4.44 -9.66 1.43
C LEU A 193 4.97 -10.93 0.75
N HIS A 194 5.55 -10.79 -0.44
CA HIS A 194 6.20 -11.91 -1.12
C HIS A 194 7.46 -12.35 -0.36
N LEU A 195 7.67 -13.66 -0.22
CA LEU A 195 8.73 -14.25 0.61
C LEU A 195 10.17 -13.84 0.24
N THR A 196 10.39 -13.38 -0.99
CA THR A 196 11.71 -12.89 -1.43
C THR A 196 12.03 -11.48 -0.99
N TYR A 197 11.04 -10.73 -0.48
CA TYR A 197 11.20 -9.38 0.01
C TYR A 197 11.09 -9.31 1.54
N LYS A 198 11.72 -8.28 2.10
CA LYS A 198 11.57 -7.89 3.49
C LYS A 198 10.80 -6.57 3.56
N LEU A 199 10.09 -6.32 4.65
CA LEU A 199 9.39 -5.05 4.83
C LEU A 199 10.37 -3.85 4.78
N ALA A 200 11.63 -4.08 5.17
CA ALA A 200 12.70 -3.10 5.06
C ALA A 200 13.00 -2.62 3.63
N ASP A 201 12.71 -3.44 2.60
CA ASP A 201 12.98 -3.10 1.20
C ASP A 201 12.07 -1.97 0.70
N VAL A 202 10.96 -1.75 1.38
CA VAL A 202 9.95 -0.72 1.05
C VAL A 202 9.84 0.37 2.12
N LYS A 203 10.76 0.42 3.10
CA LYS A 203 10.78 1.49 4.11
C LYS A 203 11.31 2.80 3.53
N ILE A 204 10.73 3.91 3.98
CA ILE A 204 11.31 5.24 3.80
C ILE A 204 12.61 5.28 4.63
N LYS A 205 13.70 5.66 3.99
CA LYS A 205 15.00 5.82 4.68
C LYS A 205 15.03 7.21 5.30
N ASN A 206 15.08 7.27 6.62
CA ASN A 206 15.31 8.51 7.37
C ASN A 206 16.75 8.96 7.22
#